data_5c2c84390de0f10805dba0ed450240d7
#
_entry.id   5c2c84390de0f10805dba0ed450240d7
#
_cell.length_a   1.000
_cell.length_b   1.000
_cell.length_c   1.000
_cell.angle_alpha   90.00
_cell.angle_beta   90.00
_cell.angle_gamma   90.00
#
_symmetry.space_group_name_H-M   'P 1'
#
loop_
_entity.id
_entity.type
_entity.pdbx_description
1 polymer ?
#
loop_
_entity_poly.entity_id
_entity_poly.type
_entity_poly.pdbx_seq_one_letter_code
_entity_poly.pdbx_strand_id
1 'polypeptide(L)'
;LLEQGDQLLTRVTELDSRAVAVGGGIGIGAGSGALLTSTGIEDSGVYTSHGIGVHVSIDENDQLTSSYEGESSRTALKDLTASVDKAVHWAQITRDKIKGGPTEDCPVLMTSDGFSPLFSVVVPSAIKGERLAKGESFWSGKMNQQVMAEHLSLVDDGLMEGGMSSGSRDGEGVPSQTQTLVESGKLTGELWSTRDSAKLISEGKVENVSSTGSASRGSHSSPPICGCSDLILSSSNKSLSEID
;
A
#
# COMPACT_ATOMS: atom_id res chain seq x y z
N LEU A 1 1.27 17.73 20.18
CA LEU A 1 0.90 17.81 18.75
C LEU A 1 1.00 19.24 18.21
N LEU A 2 0.40 20.26 18.88
CA LEU A 2 0.45 21.65 18.38
C LEU A 2 1.90 22.14 18.29
N GLU A 3 2.66 22.00 19.36
CA GLU A 3 4.09 22.39 19.38
C GLU A 3 4.91 21.66 18.32
N GLN A 4 4.65 20.36 18.11
CA GLN A 4 5.29 19.59 17.03
C GLN A 4 4.87 20.13 15.66
N GLY A 5 3.59 20.48 15.46
CA GLY A 5 3.12 21.11 14.24
C GLY A 5 3.84 22.41 13.93
N ASP A 6 3.98 23.30 14.92
CA ASP A 6 4.70 24.55 14.78
C ASP A 6 6.18 24.34 14.44
N GLN A 7 6.82 23.34 15.05
CA GLN A 7 8.21 22.97 14.73
C GLN A 7 8.35 22.50 13.27
N LEU A 8 7.40 21.70 12.77
CA LEU A 8 7.43 21.24 11.39
C LEU A 8 7.18 22.36 10.38
N LEU A 9 6.27 23.29 10.69
CA LEU A 9 6.06 24.48 9.85
C LEU A 9 7.31 25.37 9.81
N THR A 10 7.96 25.56 10.96
CA THR A 10 9.23 26.28 11.04
C THR A 10 10.30 25.59 10.19
N ARG A 11 10.38 24.27 10.28
CA ARG A 11 11.33 23.45 9.50
C ARG A 11 11.19 23.65 8.00
N VAL A 12 9.95 23.75 7.47
CA VAL A 12 9.72 24.03 6.04
C VAL A 12 10.43 25.31 5.59
N THR A 13 10.27 26.40 6.35
CA THR A 13 10.88 27.70 6.02
C THR A 13 12.38 27.77 6.29
N GLU A 14 12.89 26.98 7.24
CA GLU A 14 14.33 26.84 7.49
C GLU A 14 15.05 26.15 6.32
N LEU A 15 14.42 25.15 5.72
CA LEU A 15 14.98 24.41 4.58
C LEU A 15 14.96 25.22 3.28
N ASP A 16 13.89 25.99 3.07
CA ASP A 16 13.79 26.92 1.94
C ASP A 16 12.82 28.06 2.30
N SER A 17 13.34 29.28 2.37
CA SER A 17 12.54 30.46 2.74
C SER A 17 11.39 30.79 1.76
N ARG A 18 11.37 30.16 0.58
CA ARG A 18 10.31 30.30 -0.42
C ARG A 18 9.24 29.22 -0.25
N ALA A 19 9.57 28.15 0.48
CA ALA A 19 8.66 27.02 0.69
C ALA A 19 7.54 27.39 1.68
N VAL A 20 6.33 26.99 1.33
CA VAL A 20 5.14 27.17 2.16
C VAL A 20 4.46 25.82 2.34
N ALA A 21 4.13 25.48 3.58
CA ALA A 21 3.24 24.35 3.86
C ALA A 21 1.80 24.76 3.49
N VAL A 22 1.27 24.21 2.44
CA VAL A 22 -0.08 24.52 1.94
C VAL A 22 -1.15 23.55 2.45
N GLY A 23 -0.75 22.47 3.10
CA GLY A 23 -1.64 21.51 3.72
C GLY A 23 -0.88 20.46 4.51
N GLY A 24 -1.62 19.65 5.24
CA GLY A 24 -1.05 18.54 6.01
C GLY A 24 -1.52 18.52 7.46
N GLY A 25 -0.88 17.66 8.26
CA GLY A 25 -1.15 17.54 9.68
C GLY A 25 -0.46 16.37 10.33
N ILE A 26 -0.50 16.34 11.64
CA ILE A 26 -0.06 15.22 12.48
C ILE A 26 -1.30 14.62 13.14
N GLY A 27 -1.45 13.32 13.10
CA GLY A 27 -2.53 12.59 13.73
C GLY A 27 -2.05 11.48 14.65
N ILE A 28 -2.73 11.35 15.78
CA ILE A 28 -2.60 10.21 16.69
C ILE A 28 -4.00 9.69 16.94
N GLY A 29 -4.19 8.41 16.76
CA GLY A 29 -5.45 7.73 17.03
C GLY A 29 -5.27 6.48 17.88
N ALA A 30 -6.27 6.17 18.66
CA ALA A 30 -6.43 4.89 19.31
C ALA A 30 -7.91 4.49 19.26
N GLY A 31 -8.17 3.23 19.05
CA GLY A 31 -9.53 2.71 19.00
C GLY A 31 -9.59 1.27 19.47
N SER A 32 -10.81 0.82 19.72
CA SER A 32 -11.12 -0.58 19.99
C SER A 32 -12.32 -1.00 19.17
N GLY A 33 -12.35 -2.26 18.80
CA GLY A 33 -13.48 -2.87 18.09
C GLY A 33 -13.82 -4.23 18.66
N ALA A 34 -15.07 -4.62 18.50
CA ALA A 34 -15.53 -5.98 18.78
C ALA A 34 -16.46 -6.44 17.66
N LEU A 35 -16.35 -7.70 17.29
CA LEU A 35 -17.20 -8.37 16.33
C LEU A 35 -17.86 -9.58 16.98
N LEU A 36 -19.19 -9.57 17.02
CA LEU A 36 -19.98 -10.74 17.41
C LEU A 36 -20.95 -11.07 16.30
N THR A 37 -21.07 -12.34 15.98
CA THR A 37 -22.01 -12.79 14.93
C THR A 37 -22.92 -13.90 15.45
N SER A 38 -24.09 -14.05 14.84
CA SER A 38 -24.99 -15.15 15.11
C SER A 38 -24.43 -16.54 14.75
N THR A 39 -23.33 -16.58 14.01
CA THR A 39 -22.61 -17.80 13.64
C THR A 39 -21.53 -18.18 14.64
N GLY A 40 -21.42 -17.45 15.76
CA GLY A 40 -20.49 -17.76 16.84
C GLY A 40 -19.10 -17.15 16.68
N ILE A 41 -18.91 -16.17 15.81
CA ILE A 41 -17.64 -15.42 15.75
C ILE A 41 -17.65 -14.40 16.89
N GLU A 42 -16.64 -14.48 17.74
CA GLU A 42 -16.30 -13.49 18.74
C GLU A 42 -14.87 -13.03 18.49
N ASP A 43 -14.70 -11.73 18.34
CA ASP A 43 -13.39 -11.12 18.15
C ASP A 43 -13.38 -9.71 18.73
N SER A 44 -12.25 -9.28 19.27
CA SER A 44 -12.07 -7.93 19.76
C SER A 44 -10.60 -7.52 19.70
N GLY A 45 -10.36 -6.25 19.51
CA GLY A 45 -9.02 -5.74 19.43
C GLY A 45 -8.93 -4.25 19.75
N VAL A 46 -7.72 -3.82 20.01
CA VAL A 46 -7.34 -2.42 20.13
C VAL A 46 -6.36 -2.08 19.03
N TYR A 47 -6.41 -0.86 18.55
CA TYR A 47 -5.48 -0.39 17.54
C TYR A 47 -5.03 1.04 17.85
N THR A 48 -3.84 1.36 17.39
CA THR A 48 -3.28 2.70 17.41
C THR A 48 -2.94 3.12 15.99
N SER A 49 -2.88 4.42 15.77
CA SER A 49 -2.37 4.99 14.52
C SER A 49 -1.63 6.28 14.82
N HIS A 50 -0.52 6.46 14.16
CA HIS A 50 0.25 7.68 14.13
C HIS A 50 0.46 8.05 12.67
N GLY A 51 0.36 9.33 12.33
CA GLY A 51 0.56 9.75 10.96
C GLY A 51 1.01 11.18 10.88
N ILE A 52 1.78 11.46 9.85
CA ILE A 52 2.14 12.79 9.39
C ILE A 52 1.87 12.88 7.90
N GLY A 53 1.41 14.02 7.44
CA GLY A 53 1.36 14.37 6.03
C GLY A 53 1.69 15.84 5.89
N VAL A 54 2.49 16.19 4.89
CA VAL A 54 2.85 17.57 4.58
C VAL A 54 2.80 17.80 3.08
N HIS A 55 2.12 18.87 2.69
CA HIS A 55 2.09 19.35 1.32
C HIS A 55 2.83 20.68 1.27
N VAL A 56 3.93 20.71 0.55
CA VAL A 56 4.80 21.89 0.41
C VAL A 56 4.67 22.43 -1.00
N SER A 57 4.63 23.75 -1.13
CA SER A 57 4.70 24.44 -2.43
C SER A 57 5.82 25.49 -2.40
N ILE A 58 6.49 25.64 -3.54
CA ILE A 58 7.45 26.73 -3.81
C ILE A 58 6.94 27.49 -5.03
N ASP A 59 6.68 28.79 -4.86
CA ASP A 59 6.29 29.70 -5.94
C ASP A 59 7.45 30.67 -6.20
N GLU A 60 8.01 30.63 -7.38
CA GLU A 60 9.11 31.51 -7.77
C GLU A 60 9.08 31.74 -9.29
N ASN A 61 9.11 33.01 -9.70
CA ASN A 61 9.16 33.41 -11.12
C ASN A 61 8.07 32.79 -12.00
N ASP A 62 6.82 32.82 -11.54
CA ASP A 62 5.64 32.23 -12.19
C ASP A 62 5.74 30.70 -12.36
N GLN A 63 6.63 30.06 -11.64
CA GLN A 63 6.74 28.60 -11.57
C GLN A 63 6.31 28.09 -10.20
N LEU A 64 5.21 27.35 -10.18
CA LEU A 64 4.72 26.67 -8.99
C LEU A 64 5.15 25.22 -9.04
N THR A 65 5.87 24.78 -8.01
CA THR A 65 6.14 23.36 -7.77
C THR A 65 5.54 22.95 -6.44
N SER A 66 5.14 21.71 -6.33
CA SER A 66 4.63 21.18 -5.08
C SER A 66 4.99 19.71 -4.90
N SER A 67 5.07 19.30 -3.65
CA SER A 67 5.28 17.91 -3.26
C SER A 67 4.45 17.58 -2.03
N TYR A 68 3.99 16.35 -1.95
CA TYR A 68 3.34 15.78 -0.78
C TYR A 68 4.14 14.58 -0.29
N GLU A 69 4.41 14.56 1.00
CA GLU A 69 5.00 13.41 1.68
C GLU A 69 4.20 13.08 2.93
N GLY A 70 4.17 11.80 3.26
CA GLY A 70 3.47 11.35 4.45
C GLY A 70 3.91 9.95 4.89
N GLU A 71 3.75 9.73 6.18
CA GLU A 71 4.05 8.44 6.81
C GLU A 71 2.95 8.08 7.79
N SER A 72 2.63 6.80 7.87
CA SER A 72 1.66 6.25 8.84
C SER A 72 2.22 5.00 9.49
N SER A 73 1.93 4.82 10.79
CA SER A 73 2.41 3.69 11.57
C SER A 73 1.43 3.33 12.69
N ARG A 74 1.44 2.08 13.13
CA ARG A 74 0.76 1.64 14.37
C ARG A 74 1.53 2.04 15.63
N THR A 75 2.82 2.31 15.51
CA THR A 75 3.68 2.78 16.59
C THR A 75 4.03 4.25 16.41
N ALA A 76 4.53 4.90 17.47
CA ALA A 76 4.95 6.28 17.39
C ALA A 76 6.03 6.48 16.30
N LEU A 77 5.82 7.44 15.43
CA LEU A 77 6.81 7.83 14.44
C LEU A 77 8.05 8.42 15.16
N LYS A 78 9.22 7.95 14.80
CA LYS A 78 10.47 8.32 15.46
C LYS A 78 10.96 9.71 15.03
N ASP A 79 10.75 10.04 13.77
CA ASP A 79 11.22 11.28 13.17
C ASP A 79 10.13 11.87 12.27
N LEU A 80 9.48 12.90 12.76
CA LEU A 80 8.46 13.63 12.00
C LEU A 80 9.08 14.60 10.99
N THR A 81 10.35 14.97 11.16
CA THR A 81 11.01 15.94 10.26
C THR A 81 11.37 15.32 8.91
N ALA A 82 11.60 14.01 8.85
CA ALA A 82 11.99 13.32 7.64
C ALA A 82 10.99 13.52 6.49
N SER A 83 9.68 13.49 6.77
CA SER A 83 8.65 13.75 5.75
C SER A 83 8.68 15.20 5.26
N VAL A 84 8.97 16.16 6.14
CA VAL A 84 9.12 17.58 5.78
C VAL A 84 10.35 17.79 4.91
N ASP A 85 11.48 17.25 5.34
CA ASP A 85 12.76 17.36 4.61
C ASP A 85 12.62 16.82 3.19
N LYS A 86 11.96 15.66 3.05
CA LYS A 86 11.70 15.01 1.77
C LYS A 86 10.74 15.81 0.90
N ALA A 87 9.65 16.36 1.46
CA ALA A 87 8.70 17.17 0.72
C ALA A 87 9.35 18.44 0.17
N VAL A 88 10.13 19.15 0.99
CA VAL A 88 10.86 20.35 0.54
C VAL A 88 11.89 19.99 -0.53
N HIS A 89 12.65 18.92 -0.34
CA HIS A 89 13.62 18.44 -1.32
C HIS A 89 12.98 18.17 -2.69
N TRP A 90 11.88 17.42 -2.74
CA TRP A 90 11.18 17.15 -3.99
C TRP A 90 10.59 18.39 -4.64
N ALA A 91 10.04 19.32 -3.86
CA ALA A 91 9.56 20.60 -4.38
C ALA A 91 10.70 21.43 -5.00
N GLN A 92 11.91 21.38 -4.42
CA GLN A 92 13.10 22.07 -4.94
C GLN A 92 13.59 21.46 -6.26
N ILE A 93 13.81 20.14 -6.32
CA ILE A 93 14.41 19.51 -7.49
C ILE A 93 13.47 19.42 -8.70
N THR A 94 12.14 19.40 -8.46
CA THR A 94 11.16 19.42 -9.54
C THR A 94 10.96 20.80 -10.16
N ARG A 95 11.52 21.84 -9.58
CA ARG A 95 11.44 23.22 -10.08
C ARG A 95 12.17 23.38 -11.42
N ASP A 96 13.38 22.86 -11.50
CA ASP A 96 14.24 23.03 -12.67
C ASP A 96 13.90 22.01 -13.77
N LYS A 97 12.64 22.07 -14.24
CA LYS A 97 12.16 21.18 -15.31
C LYS A 97 12.88 21.48 -16.60
N ILE A 98 13.59 20.50 -17.14
CA ILE A 98 14.07 20.54 -18.51
C ILE A 98 12.96 20.10 -19.47
N LYS A 99 12.95 20.65 -20.70
CA LYS A 99 12.09 20.08 -21.74
C LYS A 99 12.48 18.63 -21.96
N GLY A 100 11.47 17.75 -21.98
CA GLY A 100 11.68 16.35 -22.29
C GLY A 100 12.46 16.19 -23.60
N GLY A 101 13.43 15.28 -23.61
CA GLY A 101 14.07 14.84 -24.82
C GLY A 101 13.15 13.97 -25.68
N PRO A 102 13.62 13.44 -26.81
CA PRO A 102 12.88 12.46 -27.58
C PRO A 102 12.54 11.25 -26.72
N THR A 103 11.37 10.64 -26.98
CA THR A 103 10.98 9.40 -26.34
C THR A 103 11.85 8.28 -26.89
N GLU A 104 12.71 7.73 -26.05
CA GLU A 104 13.60 6.62 -26.37
C GLU A 104 13.41 5.49 -25.36
N ASP A 105 13.71 4.28 -25.76
CA ASP A 105 13.77 3.16 -24.81
C ASP A 105 14.96 3.37 -23.89
N CYS A 106 14.68 3.63 -22.62
CA CYS A 106 15.70 3.83 -21.60
C CYS A 106 15.38 3.02 -20.33
N PRO A 107 16.41 2.60 -19.58
CA PRO A 107 16.21 2.04 -18.26
C PRO A 107 15.53 3.08 -17.34
N VAL A 108 14.58 2.62 -16.53
CA VAL A 108 13.88 3.48 -15.56
C VAL A 108 14.18 2.98 -14.16
N LEU A 109 14.76 3.84 -13.33
CA LEU A 109 14.90 3.61 -11.89
C LEU A 109 13.68 4.21 -11.19
N MET A 110 12.89 3.36 -10.54
CA MET A 110 11.76 3.78 -9.74
C MET A 110 12.11 3.73 -8.26
N THR A 111 11.91 4.84 -7.56
CA THR A 111 11.92 4.85 -6.10
C THR A 111 10.70 4.10 -5.56
N SER A 112 10.73 3.68 -4.28
CA SER A 112 9.57 3.05 -3.62
C SER A 112 8.31 3.91 -3.73
N ASP A 113 8.44 5.23 -3.56
CA ASP A 113 7.32 6.17 -3.61
C ASP A 113 6.76 6.36 -5.03
N GLY A 114 7.60 6.25 -6.05
CA GLY A 114 7.16 6.27 -7.44
C GLY A 114 6.55 4.95 -7.90
N PHE A 115 7.03 3.83 -7.34
CA PHE A 115 6.59 2.48 -7.70
C PHE A 115 5.30 2.07 -6.99
N SER A 116 5.20 2.32 -5.67
CA SER A 116 4.08 1.86 -4.84
C SER A 116 2.69 2.28 -5.34
N PRO A 117 2.45 3.53 -5.79
CA PRO A 117 1.15 3.92 -6.32
C PRO A 117 0.76 3.15 -7.59
N LEU A 118 1.70 2.91 -8.49
CA LEU A 118 1.46 2.13 -9.71
C LEU A 118 1.18 0.67 -9.37
N PHE A 119 1.99 0.09 -8.50
CA PHE A 119 1.86 -1.28 -8.04
C PHE A 119 0.52 -1.52 -7.34
N SER A 120 0.10 -0.61 -6.47
CA SER A 120 -1.15 -0.72 -5.69
C SER A 120 -2.43 -0.65 -6.54
N VAL A 121 -2.37 -0.05 -7.72
CA VAL A 121 -3.51 -0.03 -8.66
C VAL A 121 -3.61 -1.32 -9.46
N VAL A 122 -2.48 -1.87 -9.88
CA VAL A 122 -2.43 -2.97 -10.86
C VAL A 122 -2.46 -4.33 -10.19
N VAL A 123 -1.56 -4.56 -9.23
CA VAL A 123 -1.31 -5.91 -8.69
C VAL A 123 -2.44 -6.45 -7.81
N PRO A 124 -3.04 -5.67 -6.88
CA PRO A 124 -4.17 -6.17 -6.09
C PRO A 124 -5.35 -6.67 -6.93
N SER A 125 -5.50 -6.12 -8.13
CA SER A 125 -6.54 -6.58 -9.07
C SER A 125 -6.14 -7.87 -9.79
N ALA A 126 -4.85 -8.05 -10.07
CA ALA A 126 -4.33 -9.18 -10.82
C ALA A 126 -4.32 -10.49 -10.03
N ILE A 127 -4.17 -10.42 -8.69
CA ILE A 127 -4.06 -11.59 -7.80
C ILE A 127 -5.40 -12.10 -7.25
N LYS A 128 -6.53 -11.48 -7.60
CA LYS A 128 -7.85 -11.94 -7.17
C LYS A 128 -8.24 -13.21 -7.91
N GLY A 129 -8.49 -14.29 -7.17
CA GLY A 129 -8.84 -15.59 -7.72
C GLY A 129 -10.09 -15.55 -8.62
N GLU A 130 -11.11 -14.75 -8.25
CA GLU A 130 -12.28 -14.55 -9.10
C GLU A 130 -11.91 -14.03 -10.50
N ARG A 131 -11.01 -13.04 -10.57
CA ARG A 131 -10.58 -12.45 -11.85
C ARG A 131 -9.67 -13.39 -12.64
N LEU A 132 -8.79 -14.11 -11.94
CA LEU A 132 -7.94 -15.14 -12.55
C LEU A 132 -8.79 -16.23 -13.20
N ALA A 133 -9.79 -16.74 -12.47
CA ALA A 133 -10.68 -17.79 -12.93
C ALA A 133 -11.59 -17.37 -14.11
N LYS A 134 -11.96 -16.08 -14.17
CA LYS A 134 -12.79 -15.53 -15.26
C LYS A 134 -12.00 -15.09 -16.50
N GLY A 135 -10.68 -15.12 -16.45
CA GLY A 135 -9.85 -14.61 -17.54
C GLY A 135 -9.74 -13.08 -17.59
N GLU A 136 -10.12 -12.38 -16.51
CA GLU A 136 -10.14 -10.93 -16.41
C GLU A 136 -8.84 -10.33 -15.87
N SER A 137 -7.90 -11.17 -15.45
CA SER A 137 -6.57 -10.77 -15.01
C SER A 137 -5.55 -11.01 -16.13
N PHE A 138 -4.58 -10.11 -16.28
CA PHE A 138 -3.43 -10.33 -17.18
C PHE A 138 -2.53 -11.49 -16.72
N TRP A 139 -2.74 -12.02 -15.51
CA TRP A 139 -2.12 -13.25 -15.00
C TRP A 139 -3.01 -14.50 -15.12
N SER A 140 -4.19 -14.38 -15.75
CA SER A 140 -5.06 -15.54 -15.97
C SER A 140 -4.35 -16.63 -16.76
N GLY A 141 -4.47 -17.87 -16.30
CA GLY A 141 -3.81 -19.04 -16.89
C GLY A 141 -2.31 -19.13 -16.65
N LYS A 142 -1.74 -18.27 -15.80
CA LYS A 142 -0.30 -18.23 -15.51
C LYS A 142 0.09 -18.84 -14.15
N MET A 143 -0.78 -19.58 -13.50
CA MET A 143 -0.44 -20.28 -12.26
C MET A 143 0.80 -21.16 -12.48
N ASN A 144 1.78 -21.05 -11.57
CA ASN A 144 3.11 -21.67 -11.63
C ASN A 144 4.01 -21.21 -12.80
N GLN A 145 3.65 -20.12 -13.47
CA GLN A 145 4.47 -19.52 -14.53
C GLN A 145 5.08 -18.19 -14.06
N GLN A 146 6.12 -17.78 -14.78
CA GLN A 146 6.80 -16.52 -14.52
C GLN A 146 5.90 -15.32 -14.85
N VAL A 147 5.67 -14.45 -13.86
CA VAL A 147 4.85 -13.24 -13.98
C VAL A 147 5.60 -11.98 -13.54
N MET A 148 6.70 -12.17 -12.80
CA MET A 148 7.61 -11.12 -12.33
C MET A 148 9.05 -11.57 -12.56
N ALA A 149 10.02 -10.69 -12.34
CA ALA A 149 11.43 -11.07 -12.38
C ALA A 149 11.75 -12.14 -11.30
N GLU A 150 12.65 -13.06 -11.59
CA GLU A 150 12.97 -14.22 -10.72
C GLU A 150 13.43 -13.84 -9.31
N HIS A 151 14.03 -12.67 -9.15
CA HIS A 151 14.48 -12.18 -7.85
C HIS A 151 13.37 -11.56 -7.01
N LEU A 152 12.16 -11.43 -7.54
CA LEU A 152 11.03 -10.81 -6.84
C LEU A 152 10.10 -11.86 -6.24
N SER A 153 9.63 -11.59 -5.02
CA SER A 153 8.60 -12.36 -4.36
C SER A 153 7.55 -11.42 -3.76
N LEU A 154 6.29 -11.83 -3.78
CA LEU A 154 5.15 -11.07 -3.29
C LEU A 154 4.38 -11.89 -2.27
N VAL A 155 4.14 -11.30 -1.11
CA VAL A 155 3.37 -11.89 -0.02
C VAL A 155 2.24 -10.94 0.37
N ASP A 156 1.05 -11.46 0.63
CA ASP A 156 -0.01 -10.76 1.36
C ASP A 156 0.04 -11.23 2.83
N ASP A 157 0.40 -10.35 3.75
CA ASP A 157 0.55 -10.69 5.15
C ASP A 157 -0.52 -10.04 6.02
N GLY A 158 -1.65 -10.73 6.17
CA GLY A 158 -2.74 -10.30 7.03
C GLY A 158 -2.44 -10.38 8.53
N LEU A 159 -1.30 -10.95 8.92
CA LEU A 159 -0.85 -11.12 10.31
C LEU A 159 0.38 -10.27 10.64
N MET A 160 0.82 -9.40 9.74
CA MET A 160 1.99 -8.56 9.92
C MET A 160 1.91 -7.74 11.21
N GLU A 161 2.88 -7.89 12.10
CA GLU A 161 2.96 -7.11 13.32
C GLU A 161 3.17 -5.63 12.98
N GLY A 162 2.27 -4.76 13.48
CA GLY A 162 2.30 -3.34 13.17
C GLY A 162 1.82 -2.98 11.76
N GLY A 163 1.38 -3.95 10.96
CA GLY A 163 0.80 -3.72 9.63
C GLY A 163 -0.46 -2.85 9.70
N MET A 164 -0.60 -1.93 8.75
CA MET A 164 -1.73 -0.99 8.75
C MET A 164 -3.04 -1.65 8.39
N SER A 165 -3.01 -2.73 7.62
CA SER A 165 -4.18 -3.48 7.16
C SER A 165 -4.28 -4.89 7.74
N SER A 166 -3.35 -5.30 8.61
CA SER A 166 -3.37 -6.59 9.28
C SER A 166 -4.35 -6.60 10.47
N GLY A 167 -4.82 -7.78 10.81
CA GLY A 167 -5.76 -8.00 11.92
C GLY A 167 -6.02 -9.49 12.13
N SER A 168 -6.75 -9.84 13.20
CA SER A 168 -7.09 -11.23 13.54
C SER A 168 -8.00 -11.90 12.51
N ARG A 169 -8.89 -11.13 11.89
CA ARG A 169 -9.91 -11.58 10.94
C ARG A 169 -10.13 -10.57 9.84
N ASP A 170 -10.58 -11.08 8.71
CA ASP A 170 -10.98 -10.29 7.55
C ASP A 170 -12.41 -9.71 7.67
N GLY A 171 -12.88 -9.00 6.65
CA GLY A 171 -14.20 -8.39 6.59
C GLY A 171 -15.38 -9.39 6.53
N GLU A 172 -15.13 -10.68 6.36
CA GLU A 172 -16.11 -11.77 6.41
C GLU A 172 -16.03 -12.55 7.73
N GLY A 173 -15.09 -12.21 8.62
CA GLY A 173 -14.84 -12.90 9.88
C GLY A 173 -13.97 -14.15 9.74
N VAL A 174 -13.37 -14.37 8.58
CA VAL A 174 -12.40 -15.45 8.35
C VAL A 174 -11.07 -15.05 9.01
N PRO A 175 -10.37 -15.98 9.70
CA PRO A 175 -9.05 -15.69 10.24
C PRO A 175 -8.10 -15.21 9.15
N SER A 176 -7.42 -14.10 9.43
CA SER A 176 -6.37 -13.58 8.54
C SER A 176 -5.23 -14.56 8.39
N GLN A 177 -4.55 -14.52 7.27
CA GLN A 177 -3.47 -15.45 6.91
C GLN A 177 -2.32 -14.69 6.23
N THR A 178 -1.16 -15.33 6.20
CA THR A 178 -0.05 -14.93 5.34
C THR A 178 -0.08 -15.80 4.09
N GLN A 179 -0.16 -15.17 2.92
CA GLN A 179 -0.28 -15.83 1.62
C GLN A 179 0.90 -15.47 0.72
N THR A 180 1.66 -16.47 0.27
CA THR A 180 2.65 -16.26 -0.80
C THR A 180 1.94 -16.25 -2.14
N LEU A 181 2.00 -15.12 -2.82
CA LEU A 181 1.31 -14.88 -4.10
C LEU A 181 2.24 -15.08 -5.29
N VAL A 182 3.47 -14.59 -5.16
CA VAL A 182 4.53 -14.80 -6.14
C VAL A 182 5.78 -15.26 -5.40
N GLU A 183 6.37 -16.35 -5.83
CA GLU A 183 7.62 -16.89 -5.30
C GLU A 183 8.68 -16.96 -6.40
N SER A 184 9.80 -16.26 -6.21
CA SER A 184 10.86 -16.20 -7.22
C SER A 184 10.33 -15.89 -8.62
N GLY A 185 9.45 -14.88 -8.70
CA GLY A 185 8.79 -14.41 -9.91
C GLY A 185 7.66 -15.26 -10.44
N LYS A 186 7.38 -16.44 -9.89
CA LYS A 186 6.30 -17.34 -10.34
C LYS A 186 5.02 -17.08 -9.53
N LEU A 187 3.89 -17.01 -10.21
CA LEU A 187 2.58 -16.92 -9.56
C LEU A 187 2.27 -18.25 -8.85
N THR A 188 2.22 -18.25 -7.51
CA THR A 188 2.00 -19.44 -6.69
C THR A 188 0.73 -19.39 -5.86
N GLY A 189 0.13 -18.20 -5.74
CA GLY A 189 -1.06 -18.01 -4.93
C GLY A 189 -2.02 -16.96 -5.51
N GLU A 190 -3.22 -16.98 -4.97
CA GLU A 190 -4.30 -16.06 -5.33
C GLU A 190 -5.17 -15.77 -4.11
N LEU A 191 -5.86 -14.62 -4.11
CA LEU A 191 -6.69 -14.20 -2.99
C LEU A 191 -8.17 -14.46 -3.27
N TRP A 192 -8.86 -15.02 -2.27
CA TRP A 192 -10.27 -15.35 -2.34
C TRP A 192 -11.07 -14.79 -1.17
N SER A 193 -12.26 -14.28 -1.45
CA SER A 193 -13.28 -14.09 -0.42
C SER A 193 -14.17 -15.33 -0.32
N THR A 194 -14.86 -15.51 0.81
CA THR A 194 -15.88 -16.57 0.96
C THR A 194 -16.98 -16.44 -0.09
N ARG A 195 -17.40 -15.20 -0.34
CA ARG A 195 -18.44 -14.91 -1.33
C ARG A 195 -18.04 -15.33 -2.75
N ASP A 196 -16.84 -14.95 -3.17
CA ASP A 196 -16.39 -15.16 -4.55
C ASP A 196 -16.07 -16.65 -4.78
N SER A 197 -15.45 -17.32 -3.81
CA SER A 197 -15.20 -18.77 -3.85
C SER A 197 -16.51 -19.55 -3.95
N ALA A 198 -17.47 -19.30 -3.05
CA ALA A 198 -18.76 -19.98 -3.06
C ALA A 198 -19.54 -19.78 -4.38
N LYS A 199 -19.53 -18.55 -4.90
CA LYS A 199 -20.18 -18.22 -6.18
C LYS A 199 -19.58 -19.00 -7.33
N LEU A 200 -18.26 -18.98 -7.49
CA LEU A 200 -17.59 -19.62 -8.62
C LEU A 200 -17.60 -21.16 -8.53
N ILE A 201 -17.60 -21.70 -7.32
CA ILE A 201 -17.85 -23.13 -7.11
C ILE A 201 -19.28 -23.51 -7.57
N SER A 202 -20.29 -22.72 -7.18
CA SER A 202 -21.68 -22.98 -7.58
C SER A 202 -21.92 -22.84 -9.09
N GLU A 203 -21.10 -22.03 -9.77
CA GLU A 203 -21.11 -21.87 -11.22
C GLU A 203 -20.27 -22.96 -11.95
N GLY A 204 -19.61 -23.86 -11.22
CA GLY A 204 -18.73 -24.90 -11.79
C GLY A 204 -17.48 -24.38 -12.48
N LYS A 205 -17.03 -23.16 -12.12
CA LYS A 205 -15.86 -22.51 -12.72
C LYS A 205 -14.55 -22.83 -11.99
N VAL A 206 -14.64 -23.13 -10.72
CA VAL A 206 -13.50 -23.53 -9.87
C VAL A 206 -13.91 -24.64 -8.93
N GLU A 207 -12.94 -25.40 -8.46
CA GLU A 207 -13.12 -26.46 -7.48
C GLU A 207 -12.12 -26.27 -6.34
N ASN A 208 -12.51 -26.66 -5.13
CA ASN A 208 -11.62 -26.73 -3.95
C ASN A 208 -10.91 -25.42 -3.58
N VAL A 209 -11.54 -24.27 -3.81
CA VAL A 209 -11.05 -22.97 -3.37
C VAL A 209 -11.84 -22.50 -2.12
N SER A 210 -11.17 -21.78 -1.25
CA SER A 210 -11.76 -21.21 -0.03
C SER A 210 -11.23 -19.81 0.21
N SER A 211 -11.87 -19.07 1.13
CA SER A 211 -11.39 -17.74 1.53
C SER A 211 -9.96 -17.82 2.06
N THR A 212 -9.16 -16.83 1.67
CA THR A 212 -7.78 -16.63 2.11
C THR A 212 -7.69 -15.66 3.31
N GLY A 213 -8.84 -15.22 3.87
CA GLY A 213 -8.84 -14.28 4.97
C GLY A 213 -8.40 -12.87 4.55
N SER A 214 -8.71 -12.49 3.32
CA SER A 214 -8.27 -11.21 2.72
C SER A 214 -9.44 -10.31 2.29
N ALA A 215 -10.66 -10.56 2.78
CA ALA A 215 -11.81 -9.75 2.43
C ALA A 215 -11.83 -8.43 3.23
N SER A 216 -12.29 -7.37 2.61
CA SER A 216 -12.44 -6.07 3.26
C SER A 216 -13.87 -5.53 3.11
N ARG A 217 -14.28 -4.65 4.02
CA ARG A 217 -15.55 -3.92 3.96
C ARG A 217 -15.28 -2.43 3.96
N GLY A 218 -15.86 -1.70 3.03
CA GLY A 218 -15.81 -0.25 3.03
C GLY A 218 -16.64 0.40 4.15
N SER A 219 -17.68 -0.30 4.64
CA SER A 219 -18.52 0.12 5.77
C SER A 219 -19.29 -1.08 6.33
N HIS A 220 -19.96 -0.89 7.48
CA HIS A 220 -20.85 -1.91 8.08
C HIS A 220 -21.99 -2.36 7.16
N SER A 221 -22.45 -1.50 6.25
CA SER A 221 -23.54 -1.79 5.30
C SER A 221 -23.06 -2.27 3.93
N SER A 222 -21.74 -2.22 3.67
CA SER A 222 -21.18 -2.68 2.40
C SER A 222 -20.96 -4.19 2.39
N PRO A 223 -21.23 -4.87 1.27
CA PRO A 223 -20.82 -6.26 1.13
C PRO A 223 -19.28 -6.38 1.18
N PRO A 224 -18.75 -7.48 1.74
CA PRO A 224 -17.32 -7.73 1.69
C PRO A 224 -16.87 -7.96 0.25
N ILE A 225 -15.67 -7.50 -0.06
CA ILE A 225 -15.00 -7.70 -1.34
C ILE A 225 -13.63 -8.32 -1.09
N CYS A 226 -13.19 -9.20 -2.00
CA CYS A 226 -11.83 -9.71 -1.96
C CYS A 226 -10.84 -8.55 -2.15
N GLY A 227 -9.88 -8.45 -1.24
CA GLY A 227 -8.84 -7.44 -1.21
C GLY A 227 -7.48 -8.06 -0.93
N CYS A 228 -6.56 -7.24 -0.51
CA CYS A 228 -5.31 -7.63 0.11
C CYS A 228 -5.17 -6.93 1.46
N SER A 229 -4.34 -7.49 2.32
CA SER A 229 -3.94 -6.91 3.60
C SER A 229 -2.69 -6.04 3.41
N ASP A 230 -1.59 -6.43 3.99
CA ASP A 230 -0.31 -5.75 3.80
C ASP A 230 0.53 -6.50 2.74
N LEU A 231 0.59 -5.93 1.51
CA LEU A 231 1.38 -6.49 0.41
C LEU A 231 2.85 -6.16 0.58
N ILE A 232 3.67 -7.21 0.63
CA ILE A 232 5.12 -7.11 0.79
C ILE A 232 5.78 -7.60 -0.49
N LEU A 233 6.41 -6.67 -1.23
CA LEU A 233 7.28 -6.99 -2.35
C LEU A 233 8.71 -7.06 -1.85
N SER A 234 9.36 -8.19 -2.01
CA SER A 234 10.75 -8.40 -1.64
C SER A 234 11.61 -8.78 -2.83
N SER A 235 12.91 -8.52 -2.73
CA SER A 235 13.90 -8.89 -3.74
C SER A 235 15.04 -9.65 -3.10
N SER A 236 15.52 -10.70 -3.76
CA SER A 236 16.76 -11.40 -3.41
C SER A 236 18.00 -10.73 -3.99
N ASN A 237 17.83 -9.71 -4.84
CA ASN A 237 18.93 -8.93 -5.38
C ASN A 237 19.47 -7.92 -4.37
N LYS A 238 20.62 -7.36 -4.68
CA LYS A 238 21.30 -6.33 -3.90
C LYS A 238 20.43 -5.09 -3.68
N SER A 239 20.65 -4.40 -2.58
CA SER A 239 20.04 -3.10 -2.30
C SER A 239 20.56 -2.02 -3.27
N LEU A 240 19.85 -0.90 -3.40
CA LEU A 240 20.29 0.25 -4.20
C LEU A 240 21.68 0.79 -3.81
N SER A 241 22.06 0.63 -2.53
CA SER A 241 23.42 0.98 -2.06
C SER A 241 24.54 0.10 -2.60
N GLU A 242 24.21 -0.99 -3.31
CA GLU A 242 25.14 -1.95 -3.89
C GLU A 242 25.12 -1.92 -5.43
N ILE A 243 24.33 -1.00 -6.01
CA ILE A 243 24.30 -0.73 -7.45
C ILE A 243 25.17 0.51 -7.69
N ASP A 244 26.42 0.28 -8.05
CA ASP A 244 27.35 1.30 -8.51
C ASP A 244 27.09 1.67 -9.99
#